data_06c5be549d5a688d410585be518ffd4d
#
_entry.id   06c5be549d5a688d410585be518ffd4d
#
_cell.length_a   1.000
_cell.length_b   1.000
_cell.length_c   1.000
_cell.angle_alpha   90.00
_cell.angle_beta   90.00
_cell.angle_gamma   90.00
#
_symmetry.space_group_name_H-M   'P 1'
#
loop_
_entity.id
_entity.type
_entity.pdbx_description
1 polymer ?
#
loop_
_entity_poly.entity_id
_entity_poly.type
_entity_poly.pdbx_seq_one_letter_code
_entity_poly.pdbx_strand_id
1 'polypeptide(L)'
;GALDEIVRDHLNEQLLDLWKKTQKTVVFVTHSIPEAVFLSTHIVVMSPRPGRIIDIIETNFSKNRTLDIRETPEFIAIAHRVREGLLKGHQDDD
;
A
#
# COMPACT_ATOMS: atom_id res chain seq x y z
N GLY A 1 -16.55 10.69 3.76
CA GLY A 1 -17.14 10.25 5.01
C GLY A 1 -17.02 8.76 5.20
N ALA A 2 -17.67 8.23 6.25
CA ALA A 2 -17.60 6.82 6.61
C ALA A 2 -18.11 5.91 5.49
N LEU A 3 -19.11 6.35 4.75
CA LEU A 3 -19.66 5.58 3.64
C LEU A 3 -18.63 5.42 2.51
N ASP A 4 -17.84 6.46 2.25
CA ASP A 4 -16.79 6.40 1.25
C ASP A 4 -15.69 5.41 1.65
N GLU A 5 -15.36 5.35 2.94
CA GLU A 5 -14.39 4.38 3.44
C GLU A 5 -14.88 2.95 3.27
N ILE A 6 -16.17 2.70 3.55
CA ILE A 6 -16.75 1.37 3.41
C ILE A 6 -16.74 0.94 1.95
N VAL A 7 -17.10 1.83 1.04
CA VAL A 7 -17.08 1.54 -0.41
C VAL A 7 -15.65 1.24 -0.87
N ARG A 8 -14.69 2.04 -0.42
CA ARG A 8 -13.28 1.85 -0.78
C ARG A 8 -12.73 0.53 -0.26
N ASP A 9 -13.07 0.16 0.97
CA ASP A 9 -12.68 -1.11 1.55
C ASP A 9 -13.22 -2.28 0.72
N HIS A 10 -14.48 -2.19 0.30
CA HIS A 10 -15.09 -3.21 -0.53
C HIS A 10 -14.39 -3.34 -1.89
N LEU A 11 -14.08 -2.21 -2.53
CA LEU A 11 -13.36 -2.21 -3.80
C LEU A 11 -11.97 -2.81 -3.66
N ASN A 12 -11.28 -2.53 -2.56
CA ASN A 12 -9.95 -3.07 -2.31
C ASN A 12 -10.01 -4.59 -2.11
N GLU A 13 -11.02 -5.09 -1.42
CA GLU A 13 -11.23 -6.52 -1.27
C GLU A 13 -11.50 -7.20 -2.61
N GLN A 14 -12.31 -6.58 -3.46
CA GLN A 14 -12.59 -7.09 -4.80
C GLN A 14 -11.33 -7.12 -5.67
N LEU A 15 -10.51 -6.09 -5.58
CA LEU A 15 -9.26 -6.00 -6.34
C LEU A 15 -8.29 -7.09 -5.90
N LEU A 16 -8.20 -7.35 -4.61
CA LEU A 16 -7.37 -8.42 -4.06
C LEU A 16 -7.85 -9.78 -4.56
N ASP A 17 -9.15 -10.01 -4.58
CA ASP A 17 -9.73 -11.26 -5.09
C ASP A 17 -9.43 -11.46 -6.57
N LEU A 18 -9.52 -10.41 -7.35
CA LEU A 18 -9.22 -10.46 -8.78
C LEU A 18 -7.75 -10.84 -9.00
N TRP A 19 -6.85 -10.23 -8.25
CA TRP A 19 -5.43 -10.56 -8.33
C TRP A 19 -5.18 -12.05 -7.98
N LYS A 20 -5.81 -12.55 -6.92
CA LYS A 20 -5.66 -13.96 -6.52
C LYS A 20 -6.14 -14.92 -7.62
N LYS A 21 -7.21 -14.57 -8.31
CA LYS A 21 -7.78 -15.41 -9.36
C LYS A 21 -6.96 -15.40 -10.64
N THR A 22 -6.44 -14.24 -11.01
CA THR A 22 -5.73 -14.08 -12.29
C THR A 22 -4.25 -14.38 -12.18
N GLN A 23 -3.66 -14.24 -11.00
CA GLN A 23 -2.22 -14.43 -10.72
C GLN A 23 -1.32 -13.64 -11.66
N LYS A 24 -1.78 -12.48 -12.10
CA LYS A 24 -1.01 -11.58 -12.97
C LYS A 24 -0.26 -10.57 -12.12
N THR A 25 0.80 -10.01 -12.70
CA THR A 25 1.47 -8.87 -12.10
C THR A 25 0.61 -7.63 -12.29
N VAL A 26 0.31 -6.93 -11.19
CA VAL A 26 -0.51 -5.73 -11.22
C VAL A 26 0.31 -4.58 -10.62
N VAL A 27 0.34 -3.46 -11.31
CA VAL A 27 0.92 -2.22 -10.80
C VAL A 27 -0.23 -1.29 -10.43
N PHE A 28 -0.23 -0.85 -9.18
CA PHE A 28 -1.29 -0.01 -8.64
C PHE A 28 -0.65 1.28 -8.09
N VAL A 29 -1.15 2.43 -8.53
CA VAL A 29 -0.67 3.72 -8.07
C VAL A 29 -1.71 4.35 -7.16
N THR A 30 -1.29 4.74 -5.97
CA THR A 30 -2.20 5.32 -4.98
C THR A 30 -1.48 6.33 -4.09
N HIS A 31 -2.23 7.27 -3.54
CA HIS A 31 -1.76 8.17 -2.50
C HIS A 31 -2.13 7.66 -1.10
N SER A 32 -2.84 6.54 -1.02
CA SER A 32 -3.31 5.99 0.25
C SER A 32 -2.32 4.97 0.77
N ILE A 33 -1.70 5.25 1.91
CA ILE A 33 -0.77 4.34 2.56
C ILE A 33 -1.46 3.01 2.93
N PRO A 34 -2.65 3.03 3.59
CA PRO A 34 -3.31 1.76 3.91
C PRO A 34 -3.63 0.90 2.70
N GLU A 35 -4.05 1.50 1.58
CA GLU A 35 -4.30 0.74 0.35
C GLU A 35 -3.03 0.09 -0.18
N ALA A 36 -1.94 0.86 -0.22
CA ALA A 36 -0.67 0.34 -0.70
C ALA A 36 -0.22 -0.87 0.12
N VAL A 37 -0.33 -0.78 1.45
CA VAL A 37 0.10 -1.89 2.33
C VAL A 37 -0.84 -3.09 2.21
N PHE A 38 -2.15 -2.85 2.13
CA PHE A 38 -3.13 -3.93 2.05
C PHE A 38 -3.04 -4.71 0.75
N LEU A 39 -2.86 -4.02 -0.37
CA LEU A 39 -2.95 -4.64 -1.70
C LEU A 39 -1.62 -5.22 -2.19
N SER A 40 -0.50 -4.75 -1.67
CA SER A 40 0.78 -4.98 -2.32
C SER A 40 1.55 -6.16 -1.76
N THR A 41 2.37 -6.78 -2.61
CA THR A 41 3.47 -7.64 -2.19
C THR A 41 4.77 -6.83 -2.12
N HIS A 42 4.88 -5.81 -2.97
CA HIS A 42 6.03 -4.91 -3.00
C HIS A 42 5.50 -3.49 -3.12
N ILE A 43 6.01 -2.60 -2.28
CA ILE A 43 5.62 -1.19 -2.28
C ILE A 43 6.83 -0.38 -2.72
N VAL A 44 6.65 0.41 -3.77
CA VAL A 44 7.69 1.33 -4.25
C VAL A 44 7.32 2.73 -3.78
N VAL A 45 8.16 3.29 -2.91
CA VAL A 45 7.96 4.64 -2.39
C VAL A 45 8.76 5.60 -3.25
N MET A 46 8.10 6.59 -3.81
CA MET A 46 8.74 7.53 -4.72
C MET A 46 8.70 8.96 -4.17
N SER A 47 9.74 9.72 -4.49
CA SER A 47 9.77 11.14 -4.18
C SER A 47 8.88 11.91 -5.15
N PRO A 48 8.49 13.17 -4.80
CA PRO A 48 7.88 14.06 -5.78
C PRO A 48 8.87 14.37 -6.92
N ARG A 49 8.74 15.45 -7.59
CA ARG A 49 9.54 15.81 -8.77
C ARG A 49 11.01 16.11 -8.45
N PRO A 50 11.97 15.55 -9.21
CA PRO A 50 11.82 14.45 -10.17
C PRO A 50 11.57 13.14 -9.46
N GLY A 51 10.75 12.29 -10.02
CA GLY A 51 10.41 11.01 -9.40
C GLY A 51 11.64 10.14 -9.23
N ARG A 52 11.93 9.78 -7.98
CA ARG A 52 13.02 8.87 -7.63
C ARG A 52 12.49 7.83 -6.67
N ILE A 53 13.04 6.64 -6.75
CA ILE A 53 12.70 5.58 -5.79
C ILE A 53 13.43 5.87 -4.49
N ILE A 54 12.66 6.02 -3.41
CA ILE A 54 13.19 6.26 -2.07
C ILE A 54 13.36 4.94 -1.32
N ASP A 55 12.41 4.02 -1.48
CA ASP A 55 12.42 2.75 -0.75
C ASP A 55 11.62 1.72 -1.52
N ILE A 56 11.98 0.47 -1.39
CA ILE A 56 11.22 -0.66 -1.88
C ILE A 56 10.98 -1.58 -0.70
N ILE A 57 9.71 -1.81 -0.39
CA ILE A 57 9.31 -2.53 0.81
C ILE A 57 8.57 -3.80 0.40
N GLU A 58 9.06 -4.94 0.83
CA GLU A 58 8.38 -6.21 0.61
C GLU A 58 7.41 -6.47 1.76
N THR A 59 6.18 -6.87 1.42
CA THR A 59 5.21 -7.30 2.43
C THR A 59 5.13 -8.81 2.45
N ASN A 60 4.92 -9.39 3.64
CA ASN A 60 4.87 -10.84 3.81
C ASN A 60 3.49 -11.31 4.25
N PHE A 61 2.45 -10.55 3.93
CA PHE A 61 1.09 -10.96 4.26
C PHE A 61 0.63 -12.11 3.37
N SER A 62 -0.21 -12.98 3.94
CA SER A 62 -0.84 -14.06 3.18
C SER A 62 -1.62 -13.50 1.98
N LYS A 63 -1.70 -14.29 0.91
CA LYS A 63 -2.58 -13.97 -0.22
C LYS A 63 -4.05 -13.92 0.19
N ASN A 64 -4.41 -14.66 1.24
CA ASN A 64 -5.78 -14.69 1.77
C ASN A 64 -5.98 -13.67 2.89
N ARG A 65 -5.29 -12.53 2.79
CA ARG A 65 -5.40 -11.47 3.78
C ARG A 65 -6.79 -10.85 3.79
N THR A 66 -7.18 -10.38 4.96
CA THR A 66 -8.44 -9.65 5.16
C THR A 66 -8.12 -8.26 5.70
N LEU A 67 -9.14 -7.40 5.77
CA LEU A 67 -8.96 -6.05 6.32
C LEU A 67 -8.48 -6.04 7.77
N ASP A 68 -8.65 -7.16 8.48
CA ASP A 68 -8.17 -7.28 9.87
C ASP A 68 -6.65 -7.13 9.98
N ILE A 69 -5.89 -7.37 8.90
CA ILE A 69 -4.44 -7.19 8.95
C ILE A 69 -4.03 -5.75 9.25
N ARG A 70 -4.92 -4.78 9.01
CA ARG A 70 -4.65 -3.37 9.30
C ARG A 70 -4.43 -3.09 10.78
N GLU A 71 -4.88 -4.01 11.64
CA GLU A 71 -4.71 -3.88 13.09
C GLU A 71 -3.50 -4.65 13.60
N THR A 72 -2.76 -5.33 12.72
CA THR A 72 -1.59 -6.10 13.14
C THR A 72 -0.35 -5.22 13.28
N PRO A 73 0.59 -5.59 14.16
CA PRO A 73 1.84 -4.84 14.30
C PRO A 73 2.64 -4.78 13.00
N GLU A 74 2.64 -5.84 12.20
CA GLU A 74 3.36 -5.86 10.92
C GLU A 74 2.82 -4.82 9.96
N PHE A 75 1.49 -4.71 9.87
CA PHE A 75 0.86 -3.72 8.99
C PHE A 75 1.22 -2.31 9.44
N ILE A 76 1.12 -2.05 10.74
CA ILE A 76 1.44 -0.73 11.30
C ILE A 76 2.89 -0.36 11.04
N ALA A 77 3.81 -1.32 11.23
CA ALA A 77 5.24 -1.10 11.00
C ALA A 77 5.54 -0.77 9.54
N ILE A 78 4.92 -1.50 8.60
CA ILE A 78 5.12 -1.24 7.17
C ILE A 78 4.52 0.10 6.79
N ALA A 79 3.32 0.42 7.27
CA ALA A 79 2.69 1.71 7.01
C ALA A 79 3.55 2.87 7.52
N HIS A 80 4.14 2.71 8.71
CA HIS A 80 5.06 3.69 9.27
C HIS A 80 6.29 3.87 8.38
N ARG A 81 6.87 2.78 7.89
CA ARG A 81 8.03 2.84 7.01
C ARG A 81 7.71 3.55 5.69
N VAL A 82 6.53 3.28 5.12
CA VAL A 82 6.08 3.97 3.91
C VAL A 82 5.99 5.47 4.17
N ARG A 83 5.37 5.85 5.29
CA ARG A 83 5.22 7.25 5.67
C ARG A 83 6.58 7.93 5.82
N GLU A 84 7.53 7.28 6.50
CA GLU A 84 8.87 7.83 6.68
C GLU A 84 9.58 8.04 5.34
N GLY A 85 9.42 7.08 4.42
CA GLY A 85 9.97 7.21 3.07
C GLY A 85 9.39 8.40 2.31
N LEU A 86 8.08 8.60 2.40
CA LEU A 86 7.42 9.73 1.75
C LEU A 86 7.89 11.06 2.32
N LEU A 87 8.02 11.15 3.65
CA LEU A 87 8.51 12.36 4.31
C LEU A 87 9.95 12.65 3.90
N LYS A 88 10.80 11.64 3.87
CA LYS A 88 12.20 11.79 3.47
C LYS A 88 12.30 12.26 2.02
N GLY A 89 11.55 11.65 1.12
CA GLY A 89 11.55 12.02 -0.29
C GLY A 89 11.11 13.47 -0.50
N HIS A 90 10.12 13.90 0.26
CA HIS A 90 9.64 15.28 0.19
C HIS A 90 10.68 16.28 0.71
N GLN A 91 11.40 15.93 1.78
CA GLN A 91 12.46 16.76 2.33
C GLN A 91 13.65 16.88 1.39
N ASP A 92 14.00 15.78 0.72
CA ASP A 92 15.14 15.75 -0.20
C ASP A 92 14.91 16.61 -1.45
N ASP A 93 13.66 16.98 -1.75
CA ASP A 93 13.31 17.82 -2.89
C ASP A 93 13.40 19.32 -2.60
N ASP A 94 13.60 19.68 -1.34
CA ASP A 94 13.83 21.06 -0.95
C ASP A 94 15.33 21.43 -1.08
#